data_f21144f742967dd5c1dcbeb7933807fa
#
_entry.id   f21144f742967dd5c1dcbeb7933807fa
#
_cell.length_a   1.000
_cell.length_b   1.000
_cell.length_c   1.000
_cell.angle_alpha   90.00
_cell.angle_beta   90.00
_cell.angle_gamma   90.00
#
_symmetry.space_group_name_H-M   'P 1'
#
loop_
_entity.id
_entity.type
_entity.pdbx_description
1 polymer ?
#
loop_
_entity_poly.entity_id
_entity_poly.type
_entity_poly.pdbx_seq_one_letter_code
_entity_poly.pdbx_strand_id
1 'polypeptide(L)'
;MKKAALFDLDGVVFDTEPLYSQFWGSVFKRYYPDQPGLEQKIKGSTLVQIYDRYFAGRQSDQDNITKDLNEFEHNMPFRYIPGFESFIVALRERGVKTAVVTSSNAEKMGNVYRAHPELSSYFDTVLTSEDFTRSKPDPEGYLKGAERLGFDPSECVGFEDSVNG
;
A
#
# COMPACT_ATOMS: atom_id res chain seq x y z
N MET A 1 15.32 18.23 -13.32
CA MET A 1 14.17 18.38 -12.38
C MET A 1 13.35 17.11 -12.49
N LYS A 2 12.87 16.53 -11.38
CA LYS A 2 11.98 15.36 -11.44
C LYS A 2 10.65 15.75 -12.04
N LYS A 3 10.11 14.90 -12.92
CA LYS A 3 8.89 15.17 -13.71
C LYS A 3 7.70 14.35 -13.24
N ALA A 4 7.97 13.25 -12.51
CA ALA A 4 6.95 12.39 -11.96
C ALA A 4 7.25 12.01 -10.50
N ALA A 5 6.17 11.81 -9.73
CA ALA A 5 6.19 11.38 -8.35
C ALA A 5 5.33 10.12 -8.20
N LEU A 6 5.93 9.07 -7.66
CA LEU A 6 5.32 7.76 -7.46
C LEU A 6 5.18 7.54 -5.95
N PHE A 7 3.97 7.30 -5.48
CA PHE A 7 3.65 7.20 -4.07
C PHE A 7 3.22 5.77 -3.71
N ASP A 8 3.78 5.20 -2.66
CA ASP A 8 3.06 4.14 -1.97
C ASP A 8 1.75 4.70 -1.38
N LEU A 9 0.87 3.84 -0.95
CA LEU A 9 -0.43 4.22 -0.40
C LEU A 9 -0.38 4.26 1.13
N ASP A 10 -0.07 3.12 1.73
CA ASP A 10 -0.09 2.93 3.18
C ASP A 10 1.16 3.55 3.81
N GLY A 11 0.98 4.37 4.85
CA GLY A 11 2.08 5.08 5.48
C GLY A 11 2.63 6.30 4.70
N VAL A 12 2.19 6.50 3.45
CA VAL A 12 2.60 7.63 2.59
C VAL A 12 1.44 8.55 2.24
N VAL A 13 0.37 8.01 1.68
CA VAL A 13 -0.86 8.77 1.39
C VAL A 13 -1.78 8.75 2.61
N PHE A 14 -1.97 7.57 3.21
CA PHE A 14 -2.83 7.37 4.37
C PHE A 14 -2.04 6.89 5.59
N ASP A 15 -2.40 7.38 6.77
CA ASP A 15 -1.86 6.97 8.07
C ASP A 15 -2.51 5.65 8.52
N THR A 16 -2.22 4.58 7.80
CA THR A 16 -2.80 3.25 8.01
C THR A 16 -1.86 2.29 8.73
N GLU A 17 -0.56 2.54 8.74
CA GLU A 17 0.44 1.66 9.36
C GLU A 17 0.19 1.34 10.85
N PRO A 18 -0.19 2.30 11.72
CA PRO A 18 -0.53 1.99 13.11
C PRO A 18 -1.74 1.05 13.21
N LEU A 19 -2.71 1.19 12.31
CA LEU A 19 -3.92 0.38 12.27
C LEU A 19 -3.61 -1.06 11.86
N TYR A 20 -2.80 -1.24 10.82
CA TYR A 20 -2.31 -2.57 10.41
C TYR A 20 -1.45 -3.22 11.48
N SER A 21 -0.61 -2.44 12.17
CA SER A 21 0.20 -2.97 13.29
C SER A 21 -0.70 -3.52 14.40
N GLN A 22 -1.82 -2.86 14.72
CA GLN A 22 -2.80 -3.37 15.70
C GLN A 22 -3.51 -4.62 15.19
N PHE A 23 -3.99 -4.62 13.96
CA PHE A 23 -4.66 -5.77 13.34
C PHE A 23 -3.74 -6.99 13.35
N TRP A 24 -2.58 -6.89 12.73
CA TRP A 24 -1.62 -7.99 12.63
C TRP A 24 -1.06 -8.41 13.98
N GLY A 25 -0.87 -7.48 14.92
CA GLY A 25 -0.51 -7.78 16.31
C GLY A 25 -1.54 -8.69 16.97
N SER A 26 -2.84 -8.47 16.76
CA SER A 26 -3.92 -9.31 17.26
C SER A 26 -3.95 -10.70 16.59
N VAL A 27 -3.74 -10.73 15.27
CA VAL A 27 -3.63 -11.99 14.50
C VAL A 27 -2.45 -12.82 15.00
N PHE A 28 -1.24 -12.25 15.05
CA PHE A 28 -0.06 -12.99 15.50
C PHE A 28 -0.14 -13.40 16.96
N LYS A 29 -0.75 -12.61 17.83
CA LYS A 29 -1.01 -13.02 19.21
C LYS A 29 -1.92 -14.25 19.30
N ARG A 30 -2.90 -14.38 18.41
CA ARG A 30 -3.82 -15.52 18.33
C ARG A 30 -3.10 -16.79 17.86
N TYR A 31 -2.27 -16.69 16.82
CA TYR A 31 -1.68 -17.83 16.14
C TYR A 31 -0.23 -18.15 16.56
N TYR A 32 0.49 -17.18 17.11
CA TYR A 32 1.90 -17.25 17.51
C TYR A 32 2.14 -16.52 18.84
N PRO A 33 1.46 -16.93 19.94
CA PRO A 33 1.52 -16.22 21.22
C PRO A 33 2.93 -16.09 21.80
N ASP A 34 3.81 -17.05 21.49
CA ASP A 34 5.19 -17.09 21.99
C ASP A 34 6.19 -16.30 21.12
N GLN A 35 5.72 -15.62 20.08
CA GLN A 35 6.56 -14.86 19.14
C GLN A 35 6.07 -13.41 19.00
N PRO A 36 6.33 -12.54 19.99
CA PRO A 36 5.92 -11.14 19.91
C PRO A 36 6.71 -10.37 18.84
N GLY A 37 6.08 -9.34 18.27
CA GLY A 37 6.74 -8.42 17.33
C GLY A 37 6.76 -8.91 15.88
N LEU A 38 6.01 -9.97 15.53
CA LEU A 38 5.90 -10.43 14.14
C LEU A 38 5.23 -9.40 13.24
N GLU A 39 4.30 -8.59 13.77
CA GLU A 39 3.64 -7.50 13.05
C GLU A 39 4.62 -6.44 12.52
N GLN A 40 5.78 -6.27 13.16
CA GLN A 40 6.82 -5.36 12.67
C GLN A 40 7.62 -5.95 11.51
N LYS A 41 7.72 -7.30 11.45
CA LYS A 41 8.50 -8.01 10.42
C LYS A 41 7.80 -8.14 9.08
N ILE A 42 6.50 -7.87 9.05
CA ILE A 42 5.68 -8.00 7.83
C ILE A 42 5.37 -6.65 7.17
N LYS A 43 5.83 -5.55 7.72
CA LYS A 43 5.61 -4.22 7.13
C LYS A 43 6.09 -4.19 5.68
N GLY A 44 5.24 -3.65 4.80
CA GLY A 44 5.48 -3.60 3.36
C GLY A 44 5.33 -4.94 2.62
N SER A 45 4.98 -6.04 3.33
CA SER A 45 4.72 -7.33 2.69
C SER A 45 3.29 -7.40 2.16
N THR A 46 3.11 -8.12 1.03
CA THR A 46 1.77 -8.46 0.54
C THR A 46 1.13 -9.55 1.41
N LEU A 47 -0.20 -9.67 1.33
CA LEU A 47 -0.93 -10.73 2.03
C LEU A 47 -0.42 -12.13 1.65
N VAL A 48 -0.12 -12.34 0.36
CA VAL A 48 0.45 -13.61 -0.15
C VAL A 48 1.79 -13.91 0.52
N GLN A 49 2.70 -12.95 0.59
CA GLN A 49 4.00 -13.10 1.25
C GLN A 49 3.85 -13.43 2.75
N ILE A 50 2.87 -12.82 3.42
CA ILE A 50 2.58 -13.10 4.83
C ILE A 50 2.09 -14.54 4.99
N TYR A 51 1.17 -14.98 4.13
CA TYR A 51 0.62 -16.32 4.16
C TYR A 51 1.67 -17.39 3.86
N ASP A 52 2.47 -17.20 2.82
CA ASP A 52 3.55 -18.13 2.47
C ASP A 52 4.55 -18.28 3.61
N ARG A 53 4.85 -17.20 4.31
CA ARG A 53 5.85 -17.20 5.37
C ARG A 53 5.33 -17.76 6.70
N TYR A 54 4.10 -17.45 7.08
CA TYR A 54 3.58 -17.74 8.42
C TYR A 54 2.40 -18.70 8.45
N PHE A 55 1.69 -18.86 7.36
CA PHE A 55 0.45 -19.65 7.30
C PHE A 55 0.44 -20.66 6.15
N ALA A 56 1.62 -21.05 5.63
CA ALA A 56 1.72 -22.02 4.56
C ALA A 56 1.03 -23.36 4.95
N GLY A 57 0.14 -23.87 4.09
CA GLY A 57 -0.63 -25.10 4.31
C GLY A 57 -1.77 -24.96 5.34
N ARG A 58 -2.05 -23.77 5.83
CA ARG A 58 -3.09 -23.49 6.84
C ARG A 58 -4.29 -22.75 6.22
N GLN A 59 -4.91 -23.35 5.20
CA GLN A 59 -5.94 -22.68 4.40
C GLN A 59 -7.09 -22.11 5.24
N SER A 60 -7.62 -22.87 6.20
CA SER A 60 -8.71 -22.40 7.06
C SER A 60 -8.33 -21.15 7.88
N ASP A 61 -7.07 -21.05 8.33
CA ASP A 61 -6.60 -19.87 9.05
C ASP A 61 -6.43 -18.68 8.10
N GLN A 62 -5.90 -18.91 6.89
CA GLN A 62 -5.81 -17.88 5.86
C GLN A 62 -7.20 -17.33 5.51
N ASP A 63 -8.21 -18.20 5.32
CA ASP A 63 -9.58 -17.78 5.01
C ASP A 63 -10.19 -16.93 6.14
N ASN A 64 -9.99 -17.34 7.40
CA ASN A 64 -10.45 -16.58 8.56
C ASN A 64 -9.76 -15.21 8.66
N ILE A 65 -8.44 -15.19 8.48
CA ILE A 65 -7.66 -13.93 8.52
C ILE A 65 -8.08 -13.01 7.38
N THR A 66 -8.27 -13.55 6.16
CA THR A 66 -8.73 -12.75 5.00
C THR A 66 -10.10 -12.12 5.29
N LYS A 67 -11.02 -12.88 5.85
CA LYS A 67 -12.34 -12.35 6.25
C LYS A 67 -12.22 -11.23 7.28
N ASP A 68 -11.45 -11.46 8.34
CA ASP A 68 -11.22 -10.46 9.40
C ASP A 68 -10.55 -9.20 8.82
N LEU A 69 -9.58 -9.36 7.88
CA LEU A 69 -8.88 -8.28 7.22
C LEU A 69 -9.81 -7.45 6.33
N ASN A 70 -10.64 -8.11 5.52
CA ASN A 70 -11.60 -7.42 4.64
C ASN A 70 -12.61 -6.59 5.46
N GLU A 71 -13.11 -7.14 6.57
CA GLU A 71 -13.97 -6.41 7.49
C GLU A 71 -13.27 -5.22 8.15
N PHE A 72 -12.02 -5.41 8.56
CA PHE A 72 -11.18 -4.35 9.11
C PHE A 72 -10.94 -3.23 8.10
N GLU A 73 -10.54 -3.55 6.87
CA GLU A 73 -10.32 -2.58 5.79
C GLU A 73 -11.61 -1.88 5.35
N HIS A 74 -12.75 -2.58 5.38
CA HIS A 74 -14.06 -1.98 5.08
C HIS A 74 -14.41 -0.85 6.05
N ASN A 75 -14.02 -0.98 7.32
CA ASN A 75 -14.31 -0.03 8.38
C ASN A 75 -13.13 0.93 8.68
N MET A 76 -12.04 0.84 7.92
CA MET A 76 -10.85 1.65 8.14
C MET A 76 -11.11 3.13 7.85
N PRO A 77 -10.67 4.03 8.74
CA PRO A 77 -10.88 5.48 8.54
C PRO A 77 -9.77 6.11 7.70
N PHE A 78 -9.38 5.62 6.58
CA PHE A 78 -8.33 6.11 5.68
C PHE A 78 -7.97 7.61 5.83
N ARG A 79 -7.35 7.97 6.94
CA ARG A 79 -6.97 9.37 7.20
C ARG A 79 -5.71 9.71 6.42
N TYR A 80 -5.73 10.83 5.69
CA TYR A 80 -4.53 11.31 5.01
C TYR A 80 -3.38 11.58 5.99
N ILE A 81 -2.16 11.28 5.56
CA ILE A 81 -0.96 11.76 6.24
C ILE A 81 -1.02 13.30 6.30
N PRO A 82 -0.74 13.92 7.47
CA PRO A 82 -0.78 15.38 7.60
C PRO A 82 0.09 16.08 6.55
N GLY A 83 -0.53 16.98 5.79
CA GLY A 83 0.14 17.73 4.71
C GLY A 83 0.12 17.05 3.34
N PHE A 84 -0.32 15.80 3.21
CA PHE A 84 -0.37 15.11 1.93
C PHE A 84 -1.17 15.89 0.88
N GLU A 85 -2.38 16.32 1.20
CA GLU A 85 -3.27 17.00 0.24
C GLU A 85 -2.66 18.29 -0.30
N SER A 86 -2.08 19.12 0.56
CA SER A 86 -1.41 20.35 0.13
C SER A 86 -0.15 20.05 -0.70
N PHE A 87 0.57 18.99 -0.37
CA PHE A 87 1.76 18.57 -1.11
C PHE A 87 1.44 18.07 -2.51
N ILE A 88 0.43 17.19 -2.65
CA ILE A 88 0.05 16.62 -3.95
C ILE A 88 -0.51 17.71 -4.88
N VAL A 89 -1.31 18.65 -4.36
CA VAL A 89 -1.81 19.80 -5.12
C VAL A 89 -0.65 20.65 -5.62
N ALA A 90 0.30 20.98 -4.74
CA ALA A 90 1.47 21.80 -5.10
C ALA A 90 2.38 21.12 -6.15
N LEU A 91 2.49 19.79 -6.15
CA LEU A 91 3.20 19.05 -7.20
C LEU A 91 2.49 19.16 -8.54
N ARG A 92 1.17 18.96 -8.57
CA ARG A 92 0.35 19.02 -9.78
C ARG A 92 0.32 20.42 -10.39
N GLU A 93 0.25 21.46 -9.58
CA GLU A 93 0.34 22.86 -10.03
C GLU A 93 1.69 23.15 -10.72
N ARG A 94 2.75 22.43 -10.34
CA ARG A 94 4.07 22.53 -11.00
C ARG A 94 4.20 21.59 -12.22
N GLY A 95 3.12 20.94 -12.63
CA GLY A 95 3.10 20.04 -13.78
C GLY A 95 3.79 18.69 -13.53
N VAL A 96 4.04 18.32 -12.28
CA VAL A 96 4.58 17.00 -11.93
C VAL A 96 3.47 15.97 -12.09
N LYS A 97 3.74 14.90 -12.83
CA LYS A 97 2.82 13.77 -12.97
C LYS A 97 2.87 12.87 -11.75
N THR A 98 1.76 12.28 -11.39
CA THR A 98 1.63 11.56 -10.11
C THR A 98 1.00 10.19 -10.30
N ALA A 99 1.54 9.18 -9.61
CA ALA A 99 0.97 7.84 -9.58
C ALA A 99 0.97 7.26 -8.16
N VAL A 100 -0.01 6.40 -7.87
CA VAL A 100 0.07 5.46 -6.74
C VAL A 100 0.67 4.15 -7.22
N VAL A 101 1.56 3.56 -6.44
CA VAL A 101 2.12 2.21 -6.64
C VAL A 101 1.99 1.45 -5.31
N THR A 102 0.91 0.70 -5.17
CA THR A 102 0.57 0.03 -3.90
C THR A 102 0.59 -1.49 -4.01
N SER A 103 0.97 -2.16 -2.93
CA SER A 103 0.79 -3.60 -2.75
C SER A 103 -0.66 -3.99 -2.39
N SER A 104 -1.54 -3.02 -2.22
CA SER A 104 -2.98 -3.23 -1.97
C SER A 104 -3.67 -3.75 -3.23
N ASN A 105 -4.70 -4.57 -3.02
CA ASN A 105 -5.53 -5.12 -4.10
C ASN A 105 -6.68 -4.18 -4.49
N ALA A 106 -7.39 -4.54 -5.56
CA ALA A 106 -8.52 -3.76 -6.07
C ALA A 106 -9.68 -3.66 -5.06
N GLU A 107 -9.91 -4.69 -4.22
CA GLU A 107 -10.95 -4.69 -3.19
C GLU A 107 -10.68 -3.60 -2.14
N LYS A 108 -9.46 -3.54 -1.61
CA LYS A 108 -9.05 -2.47 -0.69
C LYS A 108 -9.15 -1.10 -1.36
N MET A 109 -8.70 -0.97 -2.62
CA MET A 109 -8.84 0.29 -3.35
C MET A 109 -10.29 0.71 -3.52
N GLY A 110 -11.22 -0.22 -3.66
CA GLY A 110 -12.67 0.06 -3.63
C GLY A 110 -13.12 0.71 -2.32
N ASN A 111 -12.59 0.25 -1.18
CA ASN A 111 -12.85 0.86 0.13
C ASN A 111 -12.27 2.29 0.22
N VAL A 112 -11.05 2.47 -0.29
CA VAL A 112 -10.38 3.78 -0.34
C VAL A 112 -11.20 4.78 -1.19
N TYR A 113 -11.61 4.41 -2.40
CA TYR A 113 -12.40 5.29 -3.28
C TYR A 113 -13.78 5.60 -2.73
N ARG A 114 -14.39 4.69 -1.96
CA ARG A 114 -15.64 4.95 -1.27
C ARG A 114 -15.47 6.00 -0.16
N ALA A 115 -14.37 5.93 0.59
CA ALA A 115 -14.05 6.89 1.64
C ALA A 115 -13.56 8.24 1.08
N HIS A 116 -12.81 8.21 -0.02
CA HIS A 116 -12.13 9.33 -0.66
C HIS A 116 -12.35 9.37 -2.18
N PRO A 117 -13.56 9.75 -2.64
CA PRO A 117 -13.84 9.83 -4.09
C PRO A 117 -12.92 10.81 -4.83
N GLU A 118 -12.43 11.85 -4.13
CA GLU A 118 -11.52 12.86 -4.67
C GLU A 118 -10.11 12.31 -4.96
N LEU A 119 -9.71 11.17 -4.37
CA LEU A 119 -8.36 10.61 -4.52
C LEU A 119 -7.99 10.42 -6.00
N SER A 120 -8.96 10.01 -6.83
CA SER A 120 -8.76 9.85 -8.27
C SER A 120 -8.36 11.14 -8.99
N SER A 121 -8.64 12.31 -8.40
CA SER A 121 -8.24 13.62 -8.96
C SER A 121 -6.79 13.98 -8.64
N TYR A 122 -6.19 13.35 -7.64
CA TYR A 122 -4.81 13.62 -7.23
C TYR A 122 -3.78 12.87 -8.06
N PHE A 123 -4.16 11.77 -8.71
CA PHE A 123 -3.23 10.90 -9.41
C PHE A 123 -3.61 10.72 -10.89
N ASP A 124 -2.60 10.73 -11.75
CA ASP A 124 -2.79 10.45 -13.18
C ASP A 124 -2.98 8.95 -13.43
N THR A 125 -2.44 8.09 -12.57
CA THR A 125 -2.65 6.62 -12.60
C THR A 125 -2.49 5.99 -11.22
N VAL A 126 -3.10 4.82 -11.04
CA VAL A 126 -2.98 3.99 -9.84
C VAL A 126 -2.61 2.58 -10.29
N LEU A 127 -1.57 2.00 -9.69
CA LEU A 127 -1.16 0.61 -9.86
C LEU A 127 -1.41 -0.12 -8.54
N THR A 128 -2.12 -1.23 -8.64
CA THR A 128 -2.44 -2.14 -7.52
C THR A 128 -1.63 -3.43 -7.63
N SER A 129 -1.77 -4.34 -6.66
CA SER A 129 -1.08 -5.64 -6.71
C SER A 129 -1.38 -6.46 -7.96
N GLU A 130 -2.51 -6.20 -8.65
CA GLU A 130 -2.89 -6.89 -9.88
C GLU A 130 -2.15 -6.37 -11.13
N ASP A 131 -1.50 -5.21 -11.04
CA ASP A 131 -0.80 -4.58 -12.16
C ASP A 131 0.64 -5.11 -12.36
N PHE A 132 1.20 -5.82 -11.39
CA PHE A 132 2.56 -6.35 -11.48
C PHE A 132 2.65 -7.79 -10.95
N THR A 133 3.65 -8.53 -11.42
CA THR A 133 3.82 -9.96 -11.08
C THR A 133 4.76 -10.18 -9.90
N ARG A 134 5.67 -9.23 -9.67
CA ARG A 134 6.63 -9.27 -8.57
C ARG A 134 6.37 -8.11 -7.63
N SER A 135 6.06 -8.48 -6.39
CA SER A 135 5.79 -7.51 -5.33
C SER A 135 7.08 -6.88 -4.79
N LYS A 136 6.97 -5.73 -4.16
CA LYS A 136 8.05 -5.10 -3.40
C LYS A 136 8.77 -6.14 -2.51
N PRO A 137 10.10 -6.16 -2.44
CA PRO A 137 11.06 -5.12 -2.87
C PRO A 137 11.46 -5.17 -4.35
N ASP A 138 10.83 -5.96 -5.21
CA ASP A 138 11.10 -5.89 -6.64
C ASP A 138 10.66 -4.52 -7.20
N PRO A 139 11.48 -3.85 -8.01
CA PRO A 139 11.17 -2.53 -8.53
C PRO A 139 10.08 -2.52 -9.61
N GLU A 140 9.54 -3.68 -10.00
CA GLU A 140 8.59 -3.80 -11.13
C GLU A 140 7.42 -2.81 -11.03
N GLY A 141 6.80 -2.67 -9.85
CA GLY A 141 5.66 -1.76 -9.66
C GLY A 141 6.04 -0.30 -9.94
N TYR A 142 7.17 0.17 -9.42
CA TYR A 142 7.65 1.53 -9.65
C TYR A 142 8.10 1.77 -11.09
N LEU A 143 8.76 0.80 -11.72
CA LEU A 143 9.13 0.87 -13.12
C LEU A 143 7.90 0.99 -14.03
N LYS A 144 6.88 0.16 -13.79
CA LYS A 144 5.60 0.24 -14.50
C LYS A 144 4.86 1.57 -14.24
N GLY A 145 4.94 2.09 -13.02
CA GLY A 145 4.39 3.42 -12.69
C GLY A 145 5.05 4.53 -13.51
N ALA A 146 6.37 4.53 -13.61
CA ALA A 146 7.13 5.47 -14.44
C ALA A 146 6.75 5.33 -15.93
N GLU A 147 6.68 4.09 -16.43
CA GLU A 147 6.28 3.78 -17.80
C GLU A 147 4.87 4.30 -18.13
N ARG A 148 3.88 4.04 -17.26
CA ARG A 148 2.50 4.52 -17.45
C ARG A 148 2.39 6.04 -17.46
N LEU A 149 3.27 6.72 -16.74
CA LEU A 149 3.34 8.18 -16.79
C LEU A 149 4.15 8.72 -17.98
N GLY A 150 4.84 7.85 -18.73
CA GLY A 150 5.63 8.20 -19.90
C GLY A 150 6.99 8.80 -19.58
N PHE A 151 7.60 8.44 -18.43
CA PHE A 151 8.89 8.97 -17.98
C PHE A 151 9.92 7.87 -17.74
N ASP A 152 11.21 8.24 -17.97
CA ASP A 152 12.33 7.41 -17.53
C ASP A 152 12.39 7.37 -16.00
N PRO A 153 12.70 6.22 -15.37
CA PRO A 153 12.81 6.11 -13.90
C PRO A 153 13.75 7.17 -13.29
N SER A 154 14.79 7.61 -14.00
CA SER A 154 15.71 8.66 -13.54
C SER A 154 15.03 10.04 -13.43
N GLU A 155 13.90 10.24 -14.11
CA GLU A 155 13.07 11.46 -14.06
C GLU A 155 12.01 11.39 -12.96
N CYS A 156 11.86 10.25 -12.29
CA CYS A 156 10.86 10.00 -11.25
C CYS A 156 11.47 10.13 -9.84
N VAL A 157 10.60 10.32 -8.86
CA VAL A 157 10.90 10.19 -7.42
C VAL A 157 9.86 9.28 -6.79
N GLY A 158 10.30 8.30 -6.00
CA GLY A 158 9.44 7.43 -5.19
C GLY A 158 9.29 7.97 -3.76
N PHE A 159 8.11 7.80 -3.19
CA PHE A 159 7.79 8.07 -1.79
C PHE A 159 7.35 6.75 -1.15
N GLU A 160 8.05 6.35 -0.10
CA GLU A 160 7.89 5.08 0.59
C GLU A 160 8.19 5.23 2.07
N ASP A 161 7.46 4.50 2.91
CA ASP A 161 7.67 4.49 4.35
C ASP A 161 8.33 3.21 4.87
N SER A 162 8.36 2.16 4.05
CA SER A 162 8.91 0.85 4.42
C SER A 162 10.24 0.53 3.73
N VAL A 163 11.06 -0.31 4.40
CA VAL A 163 12.34 -0.80 3.82
C VAL A 163 12.12 -1.73 2.61
N ASN A 164 10.95 -2.38 2.55
CA ASN A 164 10.60 -3.26 1.43
C ASN A 164 10.17 -2.49 0.18
N GLY A 165 9.78 -1.26 0.30
CA GLY A 165 9.44 -0.39 -0.83
C GLY A 165 10.60 0.49 -1.23
#